data_c0e025d050500c5e7c2e0a55e70de99f
#
_entry.id   c0e025d050500c5e7c2e0a55e70de99f
#
_cell.length_a   1.000
_cell.length_b   1.000
_cell.length_c   1.000
_cell.angle_alpha   90.00
_cell.angle_beta   90.00
_cell.angle_gamma   90.00
#
_symmetry.space_group_name_H-M   'P 1'
#
loop_
_entity.id
_entity.type
_entity.pdbx_description
1 polymer ?
#
loop_
_entity_poly.entity_id
_entity_poly.type
_entity_poly.pdbx_seq_one_letter_code
_entity_poly.pdbx_strand_id
1 'polypeptide(L)'
;MKSPPLTPRTLTLAVLSAALLGGCAGLSEDGGFDAIQSATQSRIQKDVVWTRDEATRSASQARIDALLAKPLSADDAVQIALLNNPGLQAAFNTLGVAEADWVAAQRLPNPGL
;
A
#
# COMPACT_ATOMS: atom_id res chain seq x y z
N MET A 1 -22.94 9.95 45.34
CA MET A 1 -23.74 9.57 44.18
C MET A 1 -23.32 8.15 43.77
N LYS A 2 -24.24 7.18 43.88
CA LYS A 2 -23.94 5.76 43.65
C LYS A 2 -24.29 5.46 42.17
N SER A 3 -23.28 5.14 41.34
CA SER A 3 -23.51 4.81 39.96
C SER A 3 -24.40 3.56 39.84
N PRO A 4 -25.39 3.53 38.95
CA PRO A 4 -26.23 2.36 38.76
C PRO A 4 -25.41 1.20 38.22
N PRO A 5 -25.70 -0.07 38.60
CA PRO A 5 -25.01 -1.25 38.05
C PRO A 5 -25.33 -1.38 36.57
N LEU A 6 -24.29 -1.48 35.76
CA LEU A 6 -24.40 -1.77 34.33
C LEU A 6 -24.98 -3.19 34.13
N THR A 7 -26.17 -3.25 33.56
CA THR A 7 -26.77 -4.56 33.22
C THR A 7 -26.03 -5.17 32.04
N PRO A 8 -25.95 -6.52 31.92
CA PRO A 8 -25.24 -7.18 30.81
C PRO A 8 -25.76 -6.75 29.42
N ARG A 9 -27.03 -6.36 29.32
CA ARG A 9 -27.63 -5.83 28.10
C ARG A 9 -27.05 -4.47 27.67
N THR A 10 -26.78 -3.58 28.62
CA THR A 10 -26.19 -2.26 28.32
C THR A 10 -24.71 -2.39 27.95
N LEU A 11 -24.00 -3.37 28.54
CA LEU A 11 -22.61 -3.66 28.19
C LEU A 11 -22.52 -4.22 26.76
N THR A 12 -23.41 -5.12 26.36
CA THR A 12 -23.44 -5.69 25.00
C THR A 12 -23.77 -4.63 23.94
N LEU A 13 -24.70 -3.71 24.23
CA LEU A 13 -25.02 -2.61 23.32
C LEU A 13 -23.84 -1.63 23.17
N ALA A 14 -23.13 -1.32 24.25
CA ALA A 14 -21.97 -0.44 24.22
C ALA A 14 -20.78 -1.02 23.44
N VAL A 15 -20.55 -2.34 23.54
CA VAL A 15 -19.50 -3.03 22.77
C VAL A 15 -19.86 -3.09 21.28
N LEU A 16 -21.14 -3.32 20.97
CA LEU A 16 -21.60 -3.37 19.56
C LEU A 16 -21.52 -2.00 18.90
N SER A 17 -21.82 -0.91 19.61
CA SER A 17 -21.70 0.45 19.07
C SER A 17 -20.23 0.89 18.91
N ALA A 18 -19.31 0.47 19.77
CA ALA A 18 -17.89 0.75 19.64
C ALA A 18 -17.27 0.03 18.43
N ALA A 19 -17.73 -1.16 18.10
CA ALA A 19 -17.25 -1.90 16.92
C ALA A 19 -17.68 -1.25 15.58
N LEU A 20 -18.77 -0.48 15.57
CA LEU A 20 -19.26 0.21 14.37
C LEU A 20 -18.53 1.54 14.09
N LEU A 21 -17.80 2.10 15.06
CA LEU A 21 -17.04 3.35 14.87
C LEU A 21 -15.62 3.15 14.32
N GLY A 22 -15.13 1.91 14.20
CA GLY A 22 -13.78 1.58 13.73
C GLY A 22 -13.57 1.64 12.21
N GLY A 23 -14.56 2.04 11.43
CA GLY A 23 -14.56 1.97 9.97
C GLY A 23 -13.98 3.19 9.24
N CYS A 24 -13.02 3.92 9.80
CA CYS A 24 -12.31 4.95 9.02
C CYS A 24 -11.41 4.29 7.99
N ALA A 25 -11.80 4.29 6.72
CA ALA A 25 -10.89 3.97 5.62
C ALA A 25 -9.75 5.00 5.62
N GLY A 26 -8.56 4.55 5.98
CA GLY A 26 -7.32 5.31 5.90
C GLY A 26 -6.62 5.02 4.58
N LEU A 27 -5.80 5.97 4.11
CA LEU A 27 -4.84 5.71 3.04
C LEU A 27 -3.83 4.67 3.55
N SER A 28 -3.50 3.67 2.74
CA SER A 28 -2.43 2.73 3.09
C SER A 28 -1.08 3.45 3.06
N GLU A 29 -0.13 3.05 3.92
CA GLU A 29 1.21 3.66 3.98
C GLU A 29 1.98 3.48 2.66
N ASP A 30 1.68 2.40 1.95
CA ASP A 30 2.33 1.99 0.72
C ASP A 30 1.59 2.40 -0.56
N GLY A 31 0.42 3.04 -0.46
CA GLY A 31 -0.40 3.43 -1.61
C GLY A 31 -0.96 2.22 -2.38
N GLY A 32 -1.23 1.10 -1.70
CA GLY A 32 -1.73 -0.14 -2.30
C GLY A 32 -0.65 -0.96 -3.04
N PHE A 33 0.63 -0.60 -2.90
CA PHE A 33 1.73 -1.22 -3.64
C PHE A 33 2.06 -2.65 -3.17
N ASP A 34 1.78 -2.97 -1.92
CA ASP A 34 2.05 -4.28 -1.28
C ASP A 34 1.38 -5.44 -2.05
N ALA A 35 0.18 -5.20 -2.57
CA ALA A 35 -0.55 -6.18 -3.38
C ALA A 35 0.19 -6.50 -4.69
N ILE A 36 0.80 -5.51 -5.32
CA ILE A 36 1.59 -5.69 -6.57
C ILE A 36 2.87 -6.43 -6.26
N GLN A 37 3.58 -6.04 -5.19
CA GLN A 37 4.81 -6.69 -4.75
C GLN A 37 4.57 -8.17 -4.44
N SER A 38 3.55 -8.48 -3.64
CA SER A 38 3.17 -9.84 -3.28
C SER A 38 2.76 -10.68 -4.51
N ALA A 39 1.99 -10.10 -5.43
CA ALA A 39 1.58 -10.77 -6.65
C ALA A 39 2.77 -11.07 -7.59
N THR A 40 3.71 -10.14 -7.71
CA THR A 40 4.92 -10.31 -8.53
C THR A 40 5.81 -11.39 -7.94
N GLN A 41 6.05 -11.34 -6.63
CA GLN A 41 6.85 -12.33 -5.94
C GLN A 41 6.25 -13.74 -6.04
N SER A 42 4.94 -13.88 -5.85
CA SER A 42 4.28 -15.19 -5.88
C SER A 42 4.19 -15.81 -7.27
N ARG A 43 4.06 -14.98 -8.32
CA ARG A 43 3.83 -15.47 -9.70
C ARG A 43 5.10 -15.70 -10.49
N ILE A 44 6.08 -14.82 -10.35
CA ILE A 44 7.30 -14.84 -11.16
C ILE A 44 8.59 -14.78 -10.34
N GLN A 45 8.48 -14.78 -9.00
CA GLN A 45 9.63 -14.77 -8.07
C GLN A 45 10.59 -13.61 -8.32
N LYS A 46 10.04 -12.44 -8.67
CA LYS A 46 10.77 -11.19 -8.91
C LYS A 46 10.31 -10.11 -7.96
N ASP A 47 11.17 -9.12 -7.78
CA ASP A 47 10.87 -7.97 -6.97
C ASP A 47 10.52 -6.77 -7.85
N VAL A 48 9.58 -5.98 -7.37
CA VAL A 48 9.28 -4.66 -7.89
C VAL A 48 9.53 -3.63 -6.80
N VAL A 49 9.93 -2.43 -7.18
CA VAL A 49 10.18 -1.32 -6.25
C VAL A 49 9.51 -0.08 -6.79
N TRP A 50 8.71 0.56 -5.95
CA TRP A 50 8.20 1.88 -6.27
C TRP A 50 9.21 2.93 -5.77
N THR A 51 9.87 3.61 -6.70
CA THR A 51 10.93 4.58 -6.43
C THR A 51 10.31 5.93 -6.07
N ARG A 52 10.01 6.15 -4.80
CA ARG A 52 9.39 7.39 -4.30
C ARG A 52 10.38 8.41 -3.76
N ASP A 53 11.58 7.96 -3.43
CA ASP A 53 12.64 8.78 -2.83
C ASP A 53 14.03 8.40 -3.35
N GLU A 54 15.03 9.19 -2.99
CA GLU A 54 16.41 8.97 -3.43
C GLU A 54 17.04 7.71 -2.81
N ALA A 55 16.63 7.33 -1.60
CA ALA A 55 17.15 6.13 -0.95
C ALA A 55 16.72 4.86 -1.72
N THR A 56 15.44 4.76 -2.06
CA THR A 56 14.91 3.65 -2.87
C THR A 56 15.48 3.65 -4.28
N ARG A 57 15.74 4.82 -4.88
CA ARG A 57 16.40 4.95 -6.18
C ARG A 57 17.82 4.41 -6.15
N SER A 58 18.62 4.87 -5.18
CA SER A 58 20.01 4.43 -5.02
C SER A 58 20.11 2.93 -4.74
N ALA A 59 19.23 2.38 -3.91
CA ALA A 59 19.18 0.95 -3.62
C ALA A 59 18.83 0.13 -4.88
N SER A 60 17.86 0.58 -5.67
CA SER A 60 17.50 -0.07 -6.94
C SER A 60 18.65 -0.02 -7.94
N GLN A 61 19.34 1.13 -8.05
CA GLN A 61 20.48 1.28 -8.95
C GLN A 61 21.63 0.37 -8.55
N ALA A 62 21.99 0.32 -7.27
CA ALA A 62 23.03 -0.57 -6.78
C ALA A 62 22.73 -2.05 -7.07
N ARG A 63 21.46 -2.44 -6.98
CA ARG A 63 21.01 -3.79 -7.31
C ARG A 63 21.12 -4.08 -8.82
N ILE A 64 20.78 -3.13 -9.68
CA ILE A 64 20.93 -3.22 -11.13
C ILE A 64 22.41 -3.37 -11.49
N ASP A 65 23.27 -2.53 -10.91
CA ASP A 65 24.73 -2.58 -11.15
C ASP A 65 25.31 -3.93 -10.76
N ALA A 66 24.88 -4.51 -9.64
CA ALA A 66 25.30 -5.84 -9.22
C ALA A 66 24.85 -6.95 -10.18
N LEU A 67 23.66 -6.83 -10.78
CA LEU A 67 23.18 -7.78 -11.78
C LEU A 67 23.95 -7.65 -13.11
N LEU A 68 24.32 -6.43 -13.48
CA LEU A 68 25.10 -6.14 -14.70
C LEU A 68 26.60 -6.49 -14.57
N ALA A 69 27.12 -6.67 -13.35
CA ALA A 69 28.52 -7.02 -13.12
C ALA A 69 28.88 -8.46 -13.53
N LYS A 70 27.92 -9.29 -13.88
CA LYS A 70 28.05 -10.68 -14.31
C LYS A 70 27.41 -10.91 -15.68
N PRO A 71 27.69 -12.03 -16.39
CA PRO A 71 26.98 -12.37 -17.60
C PRO A 71 25.47 -12.39 -17.37
N LEU A 72 24.73 -11.62 -18.17
CA LEU A 72 23.29 -11.39 -17.98
C LEU A 72 22.50 -12.63 -18.43
N SER A 73 21.72 -13.19 -17.53
CA SER A 73 20.71 -14.21 -17.86
C SER A 73 19.40 -13.54 -18.28
N ALA A 74 18.52 -14.30 -18.95
CA ALA A 74 17.15 -13.82 -19.25
C ALA A 74 16.39 -13.45 -17.97
N ASP A 75 16.60 -14.19 -16.91
CA ASP A 75 15.99 -13.98 -15.60
C ASP A 75 16.48 -12.68 -14.93
N ASP A 76 17.78 -12.39 -15.03
CA ASP A 76 18.36 -11.13 -14.56
C ASP A 76 17.84 -9.93 -15.39
N ALA A 77 17.69 -10.10 -16.70
CA ALA A 77 17.17 -9.06 -17.57
C ALA A 77 15.72 -8.68 -17.21
N VAL A 78 14.88 -9.66 -16.89
CA VAL A 78 13.51 -9.41 -16.40
C VAL A 78 13.55 -8.65 -15.06
N GLN A 79 14.42 -9.06 -14.13
CA GLN A 79 14.56 -8.36 -12.85
C GLN A 79 15.00 -6.91 -13.02
N ILE A 80 15.97 -6.64 -13.91
CA ILE A 80 16.42 -5.28 -14.22
C ILE A 80 15.27 -4.46 -14.84
N ALA A 81 14.53 -5.04 -15.77
CA ALA A 81 13.39 -4.37 -16.37
C ALA A 81 12.33 -3.97 -15.33
N LEU A 82 12.02 -4.84 -14.38
CA LEU A 82 11.07 -4.55 -13.30
C LEU A 82 11.55 -3.45 -12.36
N LEU A 83 12.85 -3.34 -12.11
CA LEU A 83 13.44 -2.32 -11.24
C LEU A 83 13.58 -0.95 -11.93
N ASN A 84 13.77 -0.91 -13.25
CA ASN A 84 14.18 0.30 -13.98
C ASN A 84 13.20 0.75 -15.07
N ASN A 85 12.03 0.15 -15.21
CA ASN A 85 11.08 0.53 -16.24
C ASN A 85 10.30 1.81 -15.85
N PRO A 86 10.49 2.94 -16.56
CA PRO A 86 9.78 4.18 -16.25
C PRO A 86 8.25 4.07 -16.39
N GLY A 87 7.78 3.20 -17.30
CA GLY A 87 6.35 2.94 -17.49
C GLY A 87 5.72 2.27 -16.27
N LEU A 88 6.45 1.33 -15.64
CA LEU A 88 5.99 0.73 -14.36
C LEU A 88 5.97 1.77 -13.24
N GLN A 89 6.97 2.63 -13.14
CA GLN A 89 6.99 3.71 -12.13
C GLN A 89 5.81 4.67 -12.31
N ALA A 90 5.47 5.02 -13.56
CA ALA A 90 4.29 5.82 -13.86
C ALA A 90 2.99 5.10 -13.49
N ALA A 91 2.89 3.79 -13.74
CA ALA A 91 1.73 2.99 -13.35
C ALA A 91 1.57 2.91 -11.82
N PHE A 92 2.67 2.79 -11.07
CA PHE A 92 2.64 2.80 -9.61
C PHE A 92 2.18 4.17 -9.05
N ASN A 93 2.60 5.27 -9.67
CA ASN A 93 2.10 6.60 -9.31
C ASN A 93 0.58 6.72 -9.57
N THR A 94 0.09 6.16 -10.67
CA THR A 94 -1.35 6.13 -10.98
C THR A 94 -2.14 5.30 -9.95
N LEU A 95 -1.58 4.20 -9.46
CA LEU A 95 -2.19 3.41 -8.40
C LEU A 95 -2.37 4.23 -7.11
N GLY A 96 -1.33 4.96 -6.70
CA GLY A 96 -1.41 5.83 -5.51
C GLY A 96 -2.48 6.92 -5.63
N VAL A 97 -2.66 7.49 -6.83
CA VAL A 97 -3.76 8.44 -7.11
C VAL A 97 -5.11 7.75 -7.00
N ALA A 98 -5.28 6.57 -7.62
CA ALA A 98 -6.53 5.83 -7.57
C ALA A 98 -6.93 5.42 -6.13
N GLU A 99 -5.97 5.05 -5.30
CA GLU A 99 -6.22 4.78 -3.88
C GLU A 99 -6.67 6.05 -3.13
N ALA A 100 -6.03 7.19 -3.39
CA ALA A 100 -6.41 8.46 -2.79
C ALA A 100 -7.84 8.86 -3.19
N ASP A 101 -8.21 8.69 -4.46
CA ASP A 101 -9.56 8.94 -4.96
C ASP A 101 -10.59 7.99 -4.32
N TRP A 102 -10.24 6.72 -4.17
CA TRP A 102 -11.10 5.74 -3.51
C TRP A 102 -11.34 6.09 -2.03
N VAL A 103 -10.30 6.48 -1.29
CA VAL A 103 -10.43 6.94 0.10
C VAL A 103 -11.24 8.23 0.18
N ALA A 104 -11.03 9.18 -0.75
CA ALA A 104 -11.80 10.42 -0.81
C ALA A 104 -13.29 10.16 -1.07
N ALA A 105 -13.62 9.22 -1.95
CA ALA A 105 -15.00 8.85 -2.28
C ALA A 105 -15.76 8.20 -1.11
N GLN A 106 -15.05 7.63 -0.14
CA GLN A 106 -15.65 7.05 1.08
C GLN A 106 -15.90 8.07 2.18
N ARG A 107 -15.41 9.29 2.03
CA ARG A 107 -15.62 10.37 3.01
C ARG A 107 -16.92 11.11 2.70
N LEU A 108 -17.66 11.44 3.76
CA LEU A 108 -18.81 12.31 3.62
C LEU A 108 -18.34 13.70 3.14
N PRO A 109 -19.05 14.32 2.16
CA PRO A 109 -18.75 15.68 1.76
C PRO A 109 -18.87 16.62 2.96
N ASN A 110 -17.96 17.59 3.04
CA ASN A 110 -18.05 18.62 4.08
C ASN A 110 -19.39 19.34 3.95
N PRO A 111 -20.17 19.50 5.03
CA PRO A 111 -21.38 20.29 4.99
C PRO A 111 -21.00 21.72 4.59
N GLY A 112 -21.48 22.16 3.43
CA GLY A 112 -21.39 23.56 3.02
C GLY A 112 -22.26 24.42 3.95
N LEU A 113 -21.68 25.48 4.50
CA LEU A 113 -22.37 26.55 5.20
C LEU A 113 -22.83 27.60 4.19
#